data_841389983f18caa3699e8efaac17d3dd
#
_entry.id   841389983f18caa3699e8efaac17d3dd
#
_cell.length_a   1.000
_cell.length_b   1.000
_cell.length_c   1.000
_cell.angle_alpha   90.00
_cell.angle_beta   90.00
_cell.angle_gamma   90.00
#
_symmetry.space_group_name_H-M   'P 1'
#
loop_
_entity.id
_entity.type
_entity.pdbx_description
1 polymer ?
#
loop_
_entity_poly.entity_id
_entity_poly.type
_entity_poly.pdbx_seq_one_letter_code
_entity_poly.pdbx_strand_id
1 'polypeptide(L)'
;MPRFVVEADGGSRGNPGPAGYGAVVLDPATGETLAERAEYIGVATNNVAEYKGLIAGLRAAHELAPDAVVLVRMDSKLVVEQMSGRWKIKHPDMKPLAAEAAKILPRSQVTYEWIPREKNKHADRLANEAMDAGKRGGQWEPSGSTAVFDRSAARALATPPASGPPGDAAAGAAAVRA
;
A
#
# COMPACT_ATOMS: atom_id res chain seq x y z
N MET A 1 -17.55 1.96 13.93
CA MET A 1 -17.00 1.24 12.79
C MET A 1 -15.74 1.95 12.29
N PRO A 2 -14.57 1.33 12.42
CA PRO A 2 -13.32 1.97 11.99
C PRO A 2 -13.30 2.24 10.49
N ARG A 3 -12.65 3.33 10.12
CA ARG A 3 -12.43 3.67 8.72
C ARG A 3 -10.95 3.76 8.46
N PHE A 4 -10.49 3.10 7.40
CA PHE A 4 -9.09 3.14 7.00
C PHE A 4 -8.97 3.50 5.53
N VAL A 5 -7.84 4.11 5.19
CA VAL A 5 -7.38 4.23 3.82
C VAL A 5 -6.18 3.31 3.66
N VAL A 6 -6.21 2.48 2.63
CA VAL A 6 -5.07 1.65 2.23
C VAL A 6 -4.49 2.24 0.95
N GLU A 7 -3.20 2.56 0.97
CA GLU A 7 -2.47 2.89 -0.25
C GLU A 7 -1.51 1.76 -0.53
N ALA A 8 -1.45 1.33 -1.78
CA ALA A 8 -0.59 0.22 -2.17
C ALA A 8 0.05 0.50 -3.52
N ASP A 9 1.23 -0.06 -3.71
CA ASP A 9 1.98 0.04 -4.95
C ASP A 9 2.84 -1.21 -5.12
N GLY A 10 3.20 -1.50 -6.35
CA GLY A 10 4.09 -2.60 -6.66
C GLY A 10 4.76 -2.35 -8.01
N GLY A 11 5.91 -2.94 -8.17
CA GLY A 11 6.64 -2.79 -9.42
C GLY A 11 7.72 -3.82 -9.60
N SER A 12 8.27 -3.85 -10.79
CA SER A 12 9.42 -4.68 -11.12
C SER A 12 10.45 -3.85 -11.88
N ARG A 13 11.71 -4.15 -11.65
CA ARG A 13 12.83 -3.54 -12.39
C ARG A 13 13.13 -4.42 -13.58
N GLY A 14 12.46 -4.09 -14.72
CA GLY A 14 12.26 -4.98 -15.84
C GLY A 14 10.90 -5.65 -15.66
N ASN A 15 10.20 -5.96 -16.75
CA ASN A 15 8.85 -6.52 -16.66
C ASN A 15 8.71 -7.77 -17.50
N PRO A 16 8.97 -8.99 -16.95
CA PRO A 16 9.25 -9.29 -15.56
C PRO A 16 10.68 -8.93 -15.14
N GLY A 17 10.88 -8.82 -13.83
CA GLY A 17 12.19 -8.54 -13.23
C GLY A 17 12.09 -8.57 -11.72
N PRO A 18 13.17 -8.22 -11.01
CA PRO A 18 13.14 -8.13 -9.55
C PRO A 18 12.03 -7.19 -9.11
N ALA A 19 11.12 -7.69 -8.28
CA ALA A 19 9.87 -7.02 -7.95
C ALA A 19 9.68 -6.86 -6.46
N GLY A 20 8.89 -5.86 -6.08
CA GLY A 20 8.54 -5.60 -4.70
C GLY A 20 7.26 -4.80 -4.61
N TYR A 21 6.71 -4.76 -3.41
CA TYR A 21 5.51 -3.98 -3.15
C TYR A 21 5.63 -3.20 -1.86
N GLY A 22 4.77 -2.20 -1.72
CA GLY A 22 4.57 -1.45 -0.50
C GLY A 22 3.10 -1.19 -0.28
N ALA A 23 2.70 -1.16 0.98
CA ALA A 23 1.34 -0.84 1.37
C ALA A 23 1.34 -0.11 2.71
N VAL A 24 0.41 0.79 2.88
CA VAL A 24 0.25 1.56 4.10
C VAL A 24 -1.22 1.65 4.45
N VAL A 25 -1.51 1.53 5.76
CA VAL A 25 -2.85 1.74 6.30
C VAL A 25 -2.84 3.06 7.05
N LEU A 26 -3.78 3.93 6.72
CA LEU A 26 -3.88 5.27 7.28
C LEU A 26 -5.21 5.48 7.97
N ASP A 27 -5.19 6.30 9.03
CA ASP A 27 -6.41 6.86 9.59
C ASP A 27 -6.79 8.08 8.76
N PRO A 28 -7.94 8.06 8.04
CA PRO A 28 -8.33 9.19 7.19
C PRO A 28 -8.66 10.46 7.96
N ALA A 29 -9.03 10.34 9.24
CA ALA A 29 -9.36 11.51 10.06
C ALA A 29 -8.11 12.32 10.45
N THR A 30 -7.00 11.64 10.69
CA THR A 30 -5.77 12.28 11.19
C THR A 30 -4.62 12.24 10.19
N GLY A 31 -4.69 11.33 9.20
CA GLY A 31 -3.59 11.06 8.30
C GLY A 31 -2.48 10.23 8.92
N GLU A 32 -2.70 9.73 10.14
CA GLU A 32 -1.72 8.91 10.84
C GLU A 32 -1.47 7.59 10.11
N THR A 33 -0.20 7.19 10.01
CA THR A 33 0.19 5.90 9.48
C THR A 33 -0.01 4.84 10.57
N LEU A 34 -0.93 3.92 10.34
CA LEU A 34 -1.27 2.88 11.30
C LEU A 34 -0.48 1.60 11.08
N ALA A 35 -0.11 1.28 9.84
CA ALA A 35 0.68 0.11 9.51
C ALA A 35 1.38 0.31 8.19
N GLU A 36 2.55 -0.29 8.06
CA GLU A 36 3.30 -0.33 6.80
C GLU A 36 3.68 -1.77 6.50
N ARG A 37 3.62 -2.14 5.21
CA ARG A 37 4.08 -3.45 4.73
C ARG A 37 4.89 -3.23 3.46
N ALA A 38 5.96 -3.99 3.33
CA ALA A 38 6.77 -3.99 2.12
C ALA A 38 7.50 -5.31 2.02
N GLU A 39 7.68 -5.81 0.81
CA GLU A 39 8.36 -7.09 0.60
C GLU A 39 8.98 -7.14 -0.78
N TYR A 40 10.20 -7.69 -0.85
CA TYR A 40 10.80 -8.13 -2.09
C TYR A 40 10.26 -9.52 -2.42
N ILE A 41 9.71 -9.69 -3.63
CA ILE A 41 9.01 -10.93 -4.01
C ILE A 41 9.74 -11.74 -5.08
N GLY A 42 11.00 -11.41 -5.38
CA GLY A 42 11.74 -12.08 -6.45
C GLY A 42 11.31 -11.59 -7.81
N VAL A 43 11.51 -12.41 -8.85
CA VAL A 43 11.16 -12.03 -10.22
C VAL A 43 9.65 -12.16 -10.43
N ALA A 44 9.02 -11.05 -10.83
CA ALA A 44 7.60 -11.01 -11.11
C ALA A 44 7.30 -9.83 -12.05
N THR A 45 6.06 -9.78 -12.54
CA THR A 45 5.59 -8.65 -13.35
C THR A 45 5.10 -7.51 -12.45
N ASN A 46 4.98 -6.31 -13.02
CA ASN A 46 4.40 -5.17 -12.32
C ASN A 46 3.02 -5.50 -11.76
N ASN A 47 2.16 -6.12 -12.57
CA ASN A 47 0.79 -6.40 -12.16
C ASN A 47 0.70 -7.37 -10.98
N VAL A 48 1.55 -8.39 -10.95
CA VAL A 48 1.63 -9.33 -9.83
C VAL A 48 2.06 -8.58 -8.56
N ALA A 49 3.08 -7.74 -8.66
CA ALA A 49 3.56 -6.95 -7.52
C ALA A 49 2.47 -6.01 -6.99
N GLU A 50 1.72 -5.37 -7.87
CA GLU A 50 0.62 -4.49 -7.50
C GLU A 50 -0.48 -5.22 -6.75
N TYR A 51 -0.88 -6.41 -7.22
CA TYR A 51 -1.86 -7.23 -6.51
C TYR A 51 -1.36 -7.69 -5.15
N LYS A 52 -0.09 -8.08 -5.05
CA LYS A 52 0.48 -8.49 -3.76
C LYS A 52 0.55 -7.33 -2.78
N GLY A 53 0.82 -6.12 -3.25
CA GLY A 53 0.75 -4.92 -2.42
C GLY A 53 -0.66 -4.68 -1.89
N LEU A 54 -1.67 -4.80 -2.75
CA LEU A 54 -3.07 -4.70 -2.35
C LEU A 54 -3.41 -5.73 -1.26
N ILE A 55 -3.04 -6.98 -1.48
CA ILE A 55 -3.29 -8.07 -0.53
C ILE A 55 -2.67 -7.75 0.84
N ALA A 56 -1.41 -7.31 0.84
CA ALA A 56 -0.72 -6.96 2.08
C ALA A 56 -1.41 -5.82 2.82
N GLY A 57 -1.86 -4.81 2.09
CA GLY A 57 -2.58 -3.68 2.67
C GLY A 57 -3.93 -4.09 3.27
N LEU A 58 -4.69 -4.90 2.56
CA LEU A 58 -5.97 -5.39 3.06
C LEU A 58 -5.80 -6.28 4.29
N ARG A 59 -4.79 -7.14 4.29
CA ARG A 59 -4.48 -7.97 5.46
C ARG A 59 -4.10 -7.13 6.67
N ALA A 60 -3.30 -6.10 6.49
CA ALA A 60 -2.92 -5.20 7.56
C ALA A 60 -4.15 -4.48 8.12
N ALA A 61 -5.06 -4.01 7.26
CA ALA A 61 -6.30 -3.39 7.70
C ALA A 61 -7.18 -4.37 8.49
N HIS A 62 -7.29 -5.60 8.02
CA HIS A 62 -8.06 -6.65 8.70
C HIS A 62 -7.47 -6.98 10.08
N GLU A 63 -6.15 -7.03 10.18
CA GLU A 63 -5.48 -7.26 11.47
C GLU A 63 -5.77 -6.15 12.47
N LEU A 64 -5.86 -4.91 12.00
CA LEU A 64 -6.15 -3.76 12.85
C LEU A 64 -7.63 -3.75 13.29
N ALA A 65 -8.55 -4.02 12.37
CA ALA A 65 -9.97 -4.05 12.66
C ALA A 65 -10.73 -4.84 11.59
N PRO A 66 -11.17 -6.06 11.88
CA PRO A 66 -11.88 -6.89 10.89
C PRO A 66 -13.18 -6.30 10.36
N ASP A 67 -13.79 -5.37 11.11
CA ASP A 67 -15.04 -4.70 10.72
C ASP A 67 -14.81 -3.34 10.05
N ALA A 68 -13.57 -2.99 9.75
CA ALA A 68 -13.25 -1.69 9.18
C ALA A 68 -13.86 -1.50 7.78
N VAL A 69 -14.25 -0.27 7.50
CA VAL A 69 -14.56 0.19 6.15
C VAL A 69 -13.28 0.73 5.55
N VAL A 70 -12.90 0.22 4.39
CA VAL A 70 -11.60 0.51 3.77
C VAL A 70 -11.79 1.14 2.40
N LEU A 71 -11.14 2.27 2.19
CA LEU A 71 -10.94 2.85 0.86
C LEU A 71 -9.53 2.51 0.41
N VAL A 72 -9.42 1.74 -0.66
CA VAL A 72 -8.14 1.42 -1.28
C VAL A 72 -7.83 2.45 -2.35
N ARG A 73 -6.64 3.03 -2.30
CA ARG A 73 -6.15 4.02 -3.26
C ARG A 73 -4.90 3.49 -3.91
N MET A 74 -4.91 3.36 -5.22
CA MET A 74 -3.78 2.84 -5.99
C MET A 74 -3.63 3.61 -7.30
N ASP A 75 -2.41 3.67 -7.80
CA ASP A 75 -2.14 4.27 -9.11
C ASP A 75 -2.14 3.23 -10.24
N SER A 76 -2.45 1.98 -9.94
CA SER A 76 -2.68 0.94 -10.94
C SER A 76 -4.14 0.95 -11.37
N LYS A 77 -4.39 1.50 -12.55
CA LYS A 77 -5.75 1.52 -13.09
C LYS A 77 -6.27 0.11 -13.33
N LEU A 78 -5.41 -0.79 -13.78
CA LEU A 78 -5.78 -2.19 -14.01
C LEU A 78 -6.35 -2.82 -12.74
N VAL A 79 -5.62 -2.75 -11.64
CA VAL A 79 -6.03 -3.36 -10.37
C VAL A 79 -7.32 -2.72 -9.87
N VAL A 80 -7.39 -1.38 -9.88
CA VAL A 80 -8.58 -0.66 -9.42
C VAL A 80 -9.80 -1.05 -10.24
N GLU A 81 -9.69 -1.10 -11.56
CA GLU A 81 -10.81 -1.42 -12.42
C GLU A 81 -11.23 -2.89 -12.30
N GLN A 82 -10.26 -3.80 -12.17
CA GLN A 82 -10.55 -5.22 -11.99
C GLN A 82 -11.22 -5.49 -10.65
N MET A 83 -10.69 -4.92 -9.57
CA MET A 83 -11.25 -5.14 -8.23
C MET A 83 -12.60 -4.44 -8.05
N SER A 84 -12.87 -3.39 -8.80
CA SER A 84 -14.18 -2.72 -8.82
C SER A 84 -15.21 -3.47 -9.69
N GLY A 85 -14.78 -4.49 -10.40
CA GLY A 85 -15.67 -5.27 -11.26
C GLY A 85 -15.96 -4.65 -12.62
N ARG A 86 -15.28 -3.55 -12.96
CA ARG A 86 -15.48 -2.87 -14.25
C ARG A 86 -14.70 -3.52 -15.38
N TRP A 87 -13.55 -4.14 -15.07
CA TRP A 87 -12.75 -4.86 -16.06
C TRP A 87 -12.65 -6.33 -15.68
N LYS A 88 -12.68 -7.20 -16.68
CA LYS A 88 -12.50 -8.64 -16.47
C LYS A 88 -11.04 -8.97 -16.17
N ILE A 89 -10.84 -9.99 -15.35
CA ILE A 89 -9.52 -10.51 -15.05
C ILE A 89 -9.30 -11.73 -15.95
N LYS A 90 -8.46 -11.54 -16.98
CA LYS A 90 -8.22 -12.60 -17.98
C LYS A 90 -6.92 -13.36 -17.76
N HIS A 91 -5.92 -12.68 -17.18
CA HIS A 91 -4.60 -13.26 -17.04
C HIS A 91 -4.59 -14.31 -15.92
N PRO A 92 -4.10 -15.53 -16.19
CA PRO A 92 -4.12 -16.63 -15.21
C PRO A 92 -3.29 -16.35 -13.95
N ASP A 93 -2.25 -15.52 -14.04
CA ASP A 93 -1.44 -15.18 -12.88
C ASP A 93 -2.15 -14.20 -11.93
N MET A 94 -3.07 -13.39 -12.45
CA MET A 94 -3.77 -12.39 -11.65
C MET A 94 -5.09 -12.90 -11.07
N LYS A 95 -5.71 -13.89 -11.68
CA LYS A 95 -6.98 -14.44 -11.18
C LYS A 95 -6.89 -14.93 -9.74
N PRO A 96 -5.91 -15.76 -9.35
CA PRO A 96 -5.81 -16.20 -7.96
C PRO A 96 -5.49 -15.07 -7.00
N LEU A 97 -4.70 -14.08 -7.43
CA LEU A 97 -4.37 -12.93 -6.58
C LEU A 97 -5.60 -12.05 -6.33
N ALA A 98 -6.39 -11.80 -7.36
CA ALA A 98 -7.63 -11.03 -7.21
C ALA A 98 -8.63 -11.77 -6.32
N ALA A 99 -8.73 -13.09 -6.46
CA ALA A 99 -9.59 -13.92 -5.62
C ALA A 99 -9.14 -13.87 -4.16
N GLU A 100 -7.83 -13.91 -3.92
CA GLU A 100 -7.28 -13.80 -2.57
C GLU A 100 -7.59 -12.43 -1.96
N ALA A 101 -7.39 -11.35 -2.71
CA ALA A 101 -7.69 -10.00 -2.26
C ALA A 101 -9.18 -9.86 -1.88
N ALA A 102 -10.07 -10.43 -2.69
CA ALA A 102 -11.51 -10.35 -2.48
C ALA A 102 -11.99 -11.09 -1.23
N LYS A 103 -11.19 -12.02 -0.69
CA LYS A 103 -11.57 -12.82 0.48
C LYS A 103 -11.16 -12.20 1.81
N ILE A 104 -10.29 -11.21 1.81
CA ILE A 104 -9.70 -10.67 3.05
C ILE A 104 -10.75 -9.92 3.86
N LEU A 105 -11.52 -9.06 3.21
CA LEU A 105 -12.61 -8.31 3.81
C LEU A 105 -13.87 -8.48 2.96
N PRO A 106 -15.05 -8.44 3.57
CA PRO A 106 -16.30 -8.48 2.80
C PRO A 106 -16.35 -7.37 1.76
N ARG A 107 -16.88 -7.67 0.60
CA ARG A 107 -16.98 -6.71 -0.50
C ARG A 107 -17.68 -5.41 -0.13
N SER A 108 -18.66 -5.50 0.77
CA SER A 108 -19.39 -4.33 1.27
C SER A 108 -18.53 -3.36 2.09
N GLN A 109 -17.37 -3.82 2.57
CA GLN A 109 -16.48 -3.01 3.40
C GLN A 109 -15.38 -2.32 2.60
N VAL A 110 -15.19 -2.65 1.31
CA VAL A 110 -14.04 -2.18 0.53
C VAL A 110 -14.49 -1.45 -0.72
N THR A 111 -13.94 -0.26 -0.92
CA THR A 111 -14.08 0.48 -2.16
C THR A 111 -12.70 0.79 -2.73
N TYR A 112 -12.61 1.00 -4.03
CA TYR A 112 -11.36 1.22 -4.73
C TYR A 112 -11.40 2.55 -5.47
N GLU A 113 -10.30 3.31 -5.39
CA GLU A 113 -10.15 4.60 -6.05
C GLU A 113 -8.79 4.66 -6.73
N TRP A 114 -8.79 5.03 -8.01
CA TRP A 114 -7.54 5.30 -8.71
C TRP A 114 -7.03 6.68 -8.32
N ILE A 115 -5.72 6.78 -8.06
CA ILE A 115 -5.05 8.05 -7.82
C ILE A 115 -3.84 8.17 -8.74
N PRO A 116 -3.41 9.39 -9.09
CA PRO A 116 -2.20 9.54 -9.86
C PRO A 116 -0.97 9.17 -9.03
N ARG A 117 0.08 8.78 -9.73
CA ARG A 117 1.30 8.26 -9.12
C ARG A 117 1.92 9.22 -8.10
N GLU A 118 1.90 10.52 -8.39
CA GLU A 118 2.45 11.54 -7.49
C GLU A 118 1.69 11.67 -6.17
N LYS A 119 0.52 11.08 -6.07
CA LYS A 119 -0.26 11.03 -4.83
C LYS A 119 -0.12 9.70 -4.08
N ASN A 120 0.69 8.77 -4.61
CA ASN A 120 0.92 7.45 -4.01
C ASN A 120 2.37 7.27 -3.57
N LYS A 121 3.01 8.35 -3.12
CA LYS A 121 4.46 8.37 -2.84
C LYS A 121 4.88 7.50 -1.68
N HIS A 122 4.06 7.39 -0.65
CA HIS A 122 4.39 6.59 0.53
C HIS A 122 4.53 5.11 0.14
N ALA A 123 3.51 4.57 -0.53
CA ALA A 123 3.54 3.18 -0.98
C ALA A 123 4.62 2.94 -2.04
N ASP A 124 4.81 3.89 -2.96
CA ASP A 124 5.87 3.82 -3.97
C ASP A 124 7.25 3.73 -3.32
N ARG A 125 7.51 4.55 -2.32
CA ARG A 125 8.78 4.53 -1.59
C ARG A 125 9.00 3.18 -0.90
N LEU A 126 7.98 2.63 -0.26
CA LEU A 126 8.05 1.31 0.37
C LEU A 126 8.38 0.23 -0.66
N ALA A 127 7.74 0.26 -1.82
CA ALA A 127 8.02 -0.70 -2.89
C ALA A 127 9.47 -0.60 -3.38
N ASN A 128 9.98 0.62 -3.55
CA ASN A 128 11.36 0.84 -3.95
C ASN A 128 12.35 0.37 -2.88
N GLU A 129 12.07 0.66 -1.62
CA GLU A 129 12.91 0.17 -0.51
C GLU A 129 12.95 -1.36 -0.49
N ALA A 130 11.81 -2.02 -0.76
CA ALA A 130 11.75 -3.48 -0.83
C ALA A 130 12.62 -4.03 -1.97
N MET A 131 12.54 -3.42 -3.14
CA MET A 131 13.37 -3.83 -4.29
C MET A 131 14.86 -3.58 -4.03
N ASP A 132 15.20 -2.46 -3.37
CA ASP A 132 16.58 -2.18 -2.97
C ASP A 132 17.10 -3.22 -1.98
N ALA A 133 16.28 -3.61 -1.00
CA ALA A 133 16.65 -4.66 -0.05
C ALA A 133 16.90 -5.98 -0.77
N GLY A 134 16.05 -6.34 -1.72
CA GLY A 134 16.22 -7.54 -2.52
C GLY A 134 17.51 -7.53 -3.35
N LYS A 135 17.87 -6.37 -3.90
CA LYS A 135 19.12 -6.19 -4.64
C LYS A 135 20.34 -6.43 -3.76
N ARG A 136 20.24 -6.12 -2.46
CA ARG A 136 21.31 -6.37 -1.49
C ARG A 136 21.27 -7.79 -0.92
N GLY A 137 20.36 -8.63 -1.40
CA GLY A 137 20.22 -10.02 -0.94
C GLY A 137 19.43 -10.17 0.36
N GLY A 138 18.66 -9.15 0.76
CA GLY A 138 17.89 -9.15 1.99
C GLY A 138 16.42 -8.90 1.78
N GLN A 139 15.75 -8.53 2.86
CA GLN A 139 14.34 -8.11 2.86
C GLN A 139 14.19 -6.74 3.51
N TRP A 140 13.06 -6.12 3.22
CA TRP A 140 12.71 -4.83 3.77
C TRP A 140 12.53 -4.94 5.29
N GLU A 141 13.04 -3.93 6.01
CA GLU A 141 12.88 -3.82 7.46
C GLU A 141 12.35 -2.43 7.82
N PRO A 142 11.38 -2.35 8.75
CA PRO A 142 10.80 -1.05 9.14
C PRO A 142 11.84 -0.07 9.67
N SER A 143 12.83 -0.54 10.40
CA SER A 143 13.86 0.32 11.01
C SER A 143 14.73 1.06 9.99
N GLY A 144 14.83 0.53 8.77
CA GLY A 144 15.61 1.18 7.70
C GLY A 144 14.78 2.07 6.78
N SER A 145 13.48 2.19 7.03
CA SER A 145 12.59 2.91 6.12
C SER A 145 12.53 4.39 6.40
N THR A 146 12.49 5.18 5.32
CA THR A 146 12.23 6.62 5.37
C THR A 146 10.93 6.99 4.66
N ALA A 147 10.11 6.02 4.28
CA ALA A 147 8.92 6.21 3.45
C ALA A 147 7.89 7.15 4.10
N VAL A 148 7.74 7.09 5.42
CA VAL A 148 6.82 7.96 6.15
C VAL A 148 7.20 9.44 6.02
N PHE A 149 8.48 9.74 5.84
CA PHE A 149 8.94 11.12 5.67
C PHE A 149 8.53 11.70 4.32
N ASP A 150 8.45 10.88 3.27
CA ASP A 150 7.95 11.34 1.97
C ASP A 150 6.50 11.82 2.08
N ARG A 151 5.68 11.10 2.82
CA ARG A 151 4.30 11.50 3.10
C ARG A 151 4.25 12.77 3.96
N SER A 152 5.03 12.82 5.03
CA SER A 152 5.07 13.97 5.93
C SER A 152 5.54 15.24 5.22
N ALA A 153 6.55 15.14 4.36
CA ALA A 153 7.03 16.27 3.57
C ALA A 153 5.98 16.76 2.58
N ALA A 154 5.32 15.87 1.86
CA ALA A 154 4.26 16.21 0.94
C ALA A 154 3.09 16.89 1.66
N ARG A 155 2.76 16.42 2.84
CA ARG A 155 1.70 16.96 3.67
C ARG A 155 2.05 18.36 4.19
N ALA A 156 3.29 18.58 4.60
CA ALA A 156 3.75 19.89 5.06
C ALA A 156 3.72 20.93 3.94
N LEU A 157 3.97 20.53 2.70
CA LEU A 157 3.90 21.42 1.54
C LEU A 157 2.45 21.72 1.13
N ALA A 158 1.54 20.77 1.35
CA ALA A 158 0.14 20.89 0.93
C ALA A 158 -0.76 21.54 1.98
N THR A 159 -0.35 21.54 3.25
CA THR A 159 -1.18 21.96 4.38
C THR A 159 -0.54 23.12 5.11
N PRO A 160 -1.31 24.16 5.54
CA PRO A 160 -0.77 25.24 6.37
C PRO A 160 -0.18 24.68 7.67
N PRO A 161 0.87 25.32 8.21
CA PRO A 161 1.62 24.80 9.35
C PRO A 161 0.85 24.75 10.68
N ALA A 162 -0.42 25.06 10.68
CA ALA A 162 -1.24 25.02 11.90
C ALA A 162 -1.76 23.63 12.27
N SER A 163 -1.54 22.64 11.46
CA SER A 163 -1.95 21.26 11.76
C SER A 163 -0.87 20.59 12.61
N GLY A 164 -1.23 19.99 13.67
CA GLY A 164 -0.49 19.30 14.69
C GLY A 164 1.02 19.00 14.51
N PRO A 165 1.70 18.65 15.58
CA PRO A 165 3.15 18.42 15.53
C PRO A 165 3.51 17.27 14.59
N PRO A 166 4.51 17.45 13.71
CA PRO A 166 4.93 16.35 12.81
C PRO A 166 5.37 15.08 13.54
N GLY A 167 5.83 15.22 14.76
CA GLY A 167 6.26 14.08 15.57
C GLY A 167 5.17 13.08 15.88
N ASP A 168 3.91 13.50 15.89
CA ASP A 168 2.80 12.61 16.21
C ASP A 168 2.59 11.55 15.12
N ALA A 169 2.68 11.95 13.86
CA ALA A 169 2.54 11.00 12.75
C ALA A 169 3.69 9.98 12.75
N ALA A 170 4.91 10.41 13.04
CA ALA A 170 6.05 9.52 13.11
C ALA A 170 5.92 8.55 14.29
N ALA A 171 5.46 9.04 15.43
CA ALA A 171 5.24 8.19 16.60
C ALA A 171 4.15 7.14 16.36
N GLY A 172 3.05 7.53 15.72
CA GLY A 172 1.98 6.61 15.35
C GLY A 172 2.46 5.52 14.39
N ALA A 173 3.22 5.91 13.37
CA ALA A 173 3.79 4.95 12.42
C ALA A 173 4.72 3.95 13.11
N ALA A 174 5.56 4.42 14.01
CA ALA A 174 6.48 3.54 14.75
C ALA A 174 5.71 2.56 15.65
N ALA A 175 4.61 2.98 16.25
CA ALA A 175 3.83 2.14 17.14
C ALA A 175 3.16 0.96 16.44
N VAL A 176 2.82 1.07 15.18
CA VAL A 176 2.11 0.02 14.42
C VAL A 176 3.00 -0.75 13.47
N ARG A 177 4.27 -0.44 13.38
CA ARG A 177 5.26 -1.23 12.65
C ARG A 177 5.68 -2.39 13.53
N ALA A 178 5.18 -3.53 13.27
CA ALA A 178 5.54 -4.67 14.12
C ALA A 178 6.04 -5.84 13.30
#